data_b3dfc2cead15bd0254b769661dce1004
#
_entry.id   b3dfc2cead15bd0254b769661dce1004
#
_cell.length_a   1.000
_cell.length_b   1.000
_cell.length_c   1.000
_cell.angle_alpha   90.00
_cell.angle_beta   90.00
_cell.angle_gamma   90.00
#
_symmetry.space_group_name_H-M   'P 1'
#
loop_
_entity.id
_entity.type
_entity.pdbx_description
1 polymer ?
#
loop_
_entity_poly.entity_id
_entity_poly.type
_entity_poly.pdbx_seq_one_letter_code
_entity_poly.pdbx_strand_id
1 'polypeptide(L)'
;MPASYHISLKISCIIVRLEGIVTDSDLIEGQQRMFSDPLFDGRYARLVDATDVTKFDVSADTVLAVATAAVDRGLRKAALISNKTDVVYGLMRMYEAYAGPRAEVAVYHNMHEALQWLGKSIEP
;
A
#
# COMPACT_ATOMS: atom_id res chain seq x y z
N MET A 1 4.41 -1.29 -15.44
CA MET A 1 3.05 -1.11 -14.88
C MET A 1 3.13 -0.13 -13.73
N PRO A 2 2.21 0.88 -13.67
CA PRO A 2 2.22 1.87 -12.57
C PRO A 2 2.01 1.28 -11.18
N ALA A 3 1.35 0.13 -11.10
CA ALA A 3 1.16 -0.58 -9.84
C ALA A 3 1.60 -2.03 -10.01
N SER A 4 2.56 -2.44 -9.19
CA SER A 4 3.06 -3.82 -9.16
C SER A 4 3.16 -4.29 -7.72
N TYR A 5 3.28 -5.60 -7.53
CA TYR A 5 3.40 -6.15 -6.18
C TYR A 5 4.29 -7.39 -6.17
N HIS A 6 4.79 -7.70 -4.99
CA HIS A 6 5.53 -8.91 -4.71
C HIS A 6 5.08 -9.48 -3.36
N ILE A 7 4.70 -10.75 -3.33
CA ILE A 7 4.31 -11.43 -2.11
C ILE A 7 5.52 -12.16 -1.56
N SER A 8 6.05 -11.71 -0.43
CA SER A 8 7.19 -12.33 0.22
C SER A 8 6.70 -13.28 1.30
N LEU A 9 6.77 -14.57 1.03
CA LEU A 9 6.42 -15.60 2.01
C LEU A 9 7.42 -15.62 3.16
N LYS A 10 8.67 -15.29 2.87
CA LYS A 10 9.75 -15.31 3.85
C LYS A 10 9.49 -14.35 5.01
N ILE A 11 8.97 -13.16 4.73
CA ILE A 11 8.71 -12.16 5.76
C ILE A 11 7.21 -11.91 5.99
N SER A 12 6.34 -12.67 5.34
CA SER A 12 4.89 -12.54 5.45
C SER A 12 4.43 -11.12 5.18
N CYS A 13 4.87 -10.57 4.04
CA CYS A 13 4.61 -9.18 3.67
C CYS A 13 4.34 -9.08 2.18
N ILE A 14 3.35 -8.27 1.81
CA ILE A 14 3.08 -7.95 0.42
C ILE A 14 3.62 -6.56 0.16
N ILE A 15 4.57 -6.46 -0.77
CA ILE A 15 5.25 -5.22 -1.12
C ILE A 15 4.61 -4.71 -2.41
N VAL A 16 3.96 -3.55 -2.32
CA VAL A 16 3.32 -2.89 -3.46
C VAL A 16 4.18 -1.71 -3.87
N ARG A 17 4.47 -1.61 -5.16
CA ARG A 17 5.22 -0.49 -5.70
C ARG A 17 4.34 0.30 -6.66
N LEU A 18 4.25 1.61 -6.41
CA LEU A 18 3.57 2.56 -7.28
C LEU A 18 4.62 3.46 -7.91
N GLU A 19 4.52 3.68 -9.22
CA GLU A 19 5.50 4.51 -9.93
C GLU A 19 4.88 5.20 -11.13
N GLY A 20 5.49 6.31 -11.53
CA GLY A 20 5.03 7.10 -12.67
C GLY A 20 3.67 7.73 -12.41
N ILE A 21 2.82 7.73 -13.43
CA ILE A 21 1.46 8.25 -13.35
C ILE A 21 0.53 7.13 -12.88
N VAL A 22 -0.10 7.32 -11.73
CA VAL A 22 -0.99 6.33 -11.13
C VAL A 22 -2.41 6.87 -11.16
N THR A 23 -3.34 6.07 -11.68
CA THR A 23 -4.76 6.43 -11.80
C THR A 23 -5.63 5.55 -10.92
N ASP A 24 -6.92 5.89 -10.82
CA ASP A 24 -7.91 5.05 -10.11
C ASP A 24 -7.90 3.62 -10.65
N SER A 25 -7.91 3.46 -11.98
CA SER A 25 -7.90 2.13 -12.60
C SER A 25 -6.66 1.33 -12.22
N ASP A 26 -5.50 1.98 -12.17
CA ASP A 26 -4.26 1.30 -11.82
C ASP A 26 -4.33 0.69 -10.41
N LEU A 27 -4.88 1.44 -9.47
CA LEU A 27 -5.01 0.95 -8.09
C LEU A 27 -6.04 -0.17 -7.98
N ILE A 28 -7.20 0.01 -8.59
CA ILE A 28 -8.28 -0.96 -8.51
C ILE A 28 -7.87 -2.28 -9.18
N GLU A 29 -7.33 -2.21 -10.40
CA GLU A 29 -6.90 -3.40 -11.14
C GLU A 29 -5.72 -4.08 -10.47
N GLY A 30 -4.76 -3.29 -9.96
CA GLY A 30 -3.62 -3.82 -9.23
C GLY A 30 -4.04 -4.58 -7.99
N GLN A 31 -4.98 -4.03 -7.23
CA GLN A 31 -5.51 -4.70 -6.04
C GLN A 31 -6.25 -5.99 -6.40
N GLN A 32 -7.04 -5.98 -7.48
CA GLN A 32 -7.75 -7.17 -7.91
C GLN A 32 -6.79 -8.28 -8.34
N ARG A 33 -5.72 -7.94 -9.06
CA ARG A 33 -4.68 -8.92 -9.43
C ARG A 33 -4.04 -9.52 -8.19
N MET A 34 -3.74 -8.69 -7.20
CA MET A 34 -3.14 -9.14 -5.95
C MET A 34 -4.08 -10.09 -5.19
N PHE A 35 -5.36 -9.74 -5.09
CA PHE A 35 -6.35 -10.59 -4.41
C PHE A 35 -6.55 -11.94 -5.10
N SER A 36 -6.33 -12.00 -6.41
CA SER A 36 -6.50 -13.21 -7.20
C SER A 36 -5.24 -14.09 -7.23
N ASP A 37 -4.15 -13.62 -6.66
CA ASP A 37 -2.90 -14.38 -6.63
C ASP A 37 -3.03 -15.55 -5.65
N PRO A 38 -2.66 -16.79 -6.05
CA PRO A 38 -2.75 -17.94 -5.16
C PRO A 38 -1.95 -17.81 -3.86
N LEU A 39 -0.92 -16.96 -3.84
CA LEU A 39 -0.09 -16.73 -2.65
C LEU A 39 -0.66 -15.63 -1.75
N PHE A 40 -1.74 -14.97 -2.16
CA PHE A 40 -2.30 -13.88 -1.38
C PHE A 40 -2.83 -14.37 -0.03
N ASP A 41 -2.39 -13.71 1.03
CA ASP A 41 -2.96 -13.84 2.37
C ASP A 41 -3.24 -12.44 2.87
N GLY A 42 -4.52 -12.11 3.06
CA GLY A 42 -4.95 -10.77 3.45
C GLY A 42 -4.39 -10.32 4.80
N ARG A 43 -3.97 -11.26 5.64
CA ARG A 43 -3.41 -10.97 6.98
C ARG A 43 -1.93 -10.57 6.91
N TYR A 44 -1.26 -10.82 5.79
CA TYR A 44 0.15 -10.39 5.64
C TYR A 44 0.23 -8.87 5.73
N ALA A 45 1.30 -8.39 6.38
CA ALA A 45 1.59 -6.96 6.43
C ALA A 45 1.71 -6.40 5.01
N ARG A 46 1.36 -5.13 4.82
CA ARG A 46 1.43 -4.46 3.54
C ARG A 46 2.46 -3.35 3.61
N LEU A 47 3.31 -3.27 2.60
CA LEU A 47 4.26 -2.19 2.44
C LEU A 47 3.98 -1.57 1.08
N VAL A 48 3.55 -0.31 1.05
CA VAL A 48 3.24 0.38 -0.21
C VAL A 48 4.28 1.47 -0.43
N ASP A 49 5.07 1.33 -1.49
CA ASP A 49 6.13 2.28 -1.83
C ASP A 49 5.69 3.15 -3.01
N ALA A 50 5.42 4.42 -2.73
CA ALA A 50 5.04 5.41 -3.74
C ALA A 50 6.16 6.44 -3.99
N THR A 51 7.40 6.12 -3.63
CA THR A 51 8.56 7.02 -3.77
C THR A 51 8.71 7.54 -5.20
N ASP A 52 8.48 6.69 -6.20
CA ASP A 52 8.71 7.01 -7.61
C ASP A 52 7.45 7.44 -8.36
N VAL A 53 6.37 7.76 -7.65
CA VAL A 53 5.17 8.32 -8.26
C VAL A 53 5.47 9.75 -8.73
N THR A 54 5.17 10.04 -9.99
CA THR A 54 5.33 11.37 -10.57
C THR A 54 4.02 12.15 -10.59
N LYS A 55 2.89 11.45 -10.71
CA LYS A 55 1.56 12.04 -10.62
C LYS A 55 0.58 11.02 -10.04
N PHE A 56 -0.12 11.41 -8.99
CA PHE A 56 -1.12 10.57 -8.37
C PHE A 56 -2.51 11.10 -8.70
N ASP A 57 -3.07 10.63 -9.82
CA ASP A 57 -4.37 11.04 -10.34
C ASP A 57 -5.44 10.08 -9.82
N VAL A 58 -5.65 10.10 -8.51
CA VAL A 58 -6.51 9.18 -7.77
C VAL A 58 -7.51 9.96 -6.94
N SER A 59 -8.77 9.56 -6.99
CA SER A 59 -9.83 10.21 -6.24
C SER A 59 -9.88 9.71 -4.79
N ALA A 60 -10.47 10.52 -3.91
CA ALA A 60 -10.72 10.14 -2.52
C ALA A 60 -11.62 8.91 -2.43
N ASP A 61 -12.61 8.80 -3.31
CA ASP A 61 -13.52 7.65 -3.35
C ASP A 61 -12.77 6.35 -3.64
N THR A 62 -11.78 6.40 -4.53
CA THR A 62 -10.96 5.22 -4.83
C THR A 62 -10.08 4.84 -3.64
N VAL A 63 -9.49 5.83 -2.95
CA VAL A 63 -8.71 5.56 -1.75
C VAL A 63 -9.57 4.86 -0.69
N LEU A 64 -10.80 5.35 -0.48
CA LEU A 64 -11.74 4.73 0.45
C LEU A 64 -12.05 3.29 0.03
N ALA A 65 -12.33 3.06 -1.25
CA ALA A 65 -12.66 1.72 -1.75
C ALA A 65 -11.49 0.74 -1.58
N VAL A 66 -10.28 1.19 -1.90
CA VAL A 66 -9.07 0.35 -1.79
C VAL A 66 -8.77 0.02 -0.32
N ALA A 67 -8.89 1.01 0.57
CA ALA A 67 -8.68 0.79 2.00
C ALA A 67 -9.71 -0.18 2.58
N THR A 68 -10.99 0.02 2.25
CA THR A 68 -12.07 -0.83 2.73
C THR A 68 -11.91 -2.28 2.25
N ALA A 69 -11.58 -2.46 0.98
CA ALA A 69 -11.36 -3.80 0.43
C ALA A 69 -10.19 -4.50 1.13
N ALA A 70 -9.12 -3.77 1.44
CA ALA A 70 -7.96 -4.35 2.12
C ALA A 70 -8.32 -4.84 3.53
N VAL A 71 -9.01 -4.03 4.33
CA VAL A 71 -9.37 -4.42 5.69
C VAL A 71 -10.44 -5.51 5.70
N ASP A 72 -11.35 -5.51 4.73
CA ASP A 72 -12.34 -6.59 4.59
C ASP A 72 -11.70 -7.93 4.27
N ARG A 73 -10.51 -7.91 3.62
CA ARG A 73 -9.74 -9.12 3.31
C ARG A 73 -8.75 -9.50 4.41
N GLY A 74 -8.76 -8.80 5.54
CA GLY A 74 -7.98 -9.20 6.71
C GLY A 74 -6.77 -8.35 7.03
N LEU A 75 -6.54 -7.24 6.32
CA LEU A 75 -5.41 -6.36 6.61
C LEU A 75 -5.41 -5.93 8.07
N ARG A 76 -4.25 -6.05 8.73
CA ARG A 76 -4.05 -5.66 10.13
C ARG A 76 -2.99 -4.58 10.27
N LYS A 77 -1.99 -4.54 9.39
CA LYS A 77 -0.87 -3.61 9.53
C LYS A 77 -0.31 -3.26 8.15
N ALA A 78 -0.19 -1.97 7.88
CA ALA A 78 0.35 -1.48 6.61
C ALA A 78 1.21 -0.25 6.84
N ALA A 79 2.37 -0.21 6.19
CA ALA A 79 3.23 0.96 6.12
C ALA A 79 3.16 1.53 4.71
N LEU A 80 2.93 2.83 4.61
CA LEU A 80 2.83 3.54 3.35
C LEU A 80 4.02 4.50 3.24
N ILE A 81 4.77 4.41 2.14
CA ILE A 81 5.92 5.28 1.91
C ILE A 81 5.53 6.33 0.89
N SER A 82 5.45 7.57 1.34
CA SER A 82 5.10 8.72 0.51
C SER A 82 6.34 9.23 -0.23
N ASN A 83 6.10 9.90 -1.36
CA ASN A 83 7.11 10.73 -1.97
C ASN A 83 7.08 12.13 -1.32
N LYS A 84 7.81 13.10 -1.90
CA LYS A 84 7.93 14.45 -1.33
C LYS A 84 6.74 15.36 -1.66
N THR A 85 5.70 14.87 -2.34
CA THR A 85 4.57 15.71 -2.72
C THR A 85 3.46 15.64 -1.69
N ASP A 86 2.79 16.79 -1.49
CA ASP A 86 1.67 16.89 -0.55
C ASP A 86 0.47 16.05 -1.01
N VAL A 87 0.29 15.88 -2.31
CA VAL A 87 -0.83 15.11 -2.87
C VAL A 87 -0.73 13.63 -2.47
N VAL A 88 0.42 13.01 -2.68
CA VAL A 88 0.61 11.61 -2.32
C VAL A 88 0.51 11.43 -0.81
N TYR A 89 1.17 12.30 -0.05
CA TYR A 89 1.11 12.24 1.41
C TYR A 89 -0.32 12.37 1.91
N GLY A 90 -1.07 13.34 1.39
CA GLY A 90 -2.46 13.59 1.80
C GLY A 90 -3.37 12.39 1.53
N LEU A 91 -3.23 11.75 0.36
CA LEU A 91 -4.02 10.59 0.01
C LEU A 91 -3.66 9.37 0.87
N MET A 92 -2.38 9.23 1.23
CA MET A 92 -1.95 8.18 2.15
C MET A 92 -2.51 8.39 3.56
N ARG A 93 -2.57 9.65 4.03
CA ARG A 93 -3.20 9.97 5.31
C ARG A 93 -4.68 9.64 5.30
N MET A 94 -5.35 9.84 4.15
CA MET A 94 -6.75 9.44 4.00
C MET A 94 -6.91 7.92 4.09
N TYR A 95 -6.02 7.17 3.43
CA TYR A 95 -6.01 5.70 3.52
C TYR A 95 -5.88 5.26 4.99
N GLU A 96 -4.95 5.86 5.71
CA GLU A 96 -4.74 5.59 7.14
C GLU A 96 -6.04 5.81 7.93
N ALA A 97 -6.71 6.93 7.69
CA ALA A 97 -7.95 7.27 8.39
C ALA A 97 -9.08 6.30 8.06
N TYR A 98 -9.19 5.89 6.78
CA TYR A 98 -10.25 4.96 6.34
C TYR A 98 -10.03 3.53 6.86
N ALA A 99 -8.78 3.10 7.00
CA ALA A 99 -8.46 1.76 7.49
C ALA A 99 -8.61 1.63 9.00
N GLY A 100 -8.27 2.66 9.75
CA GLY A 100 -8.46 2.66 11.20
C GLY A 100 -9.92 2.88 11.58
N PRO A 101 -10.43 2.25 12.65
CA PRO A 101 -9.73 1.50 13.70
C PRO A 101 -9.51 0.01 13.38
N ARG A 102 -9.76 -0.44 12.15
CA ARG A 102 -9.70 -1.86 11.80
C ARG A 102 -8.27 -2.36 11.55
N ALA A 103 -7.34 -1.46 11.21
CA ALA A 103 -5.95 -1.82 10.93
C ALA A 103 -5.01 -0.73 11.40
N GLU A 104 -3.79 -1.11 11.78
CA GLU A 104 -2.73 -0.16 12.06
C GLU A 104 -2.08 0.25 10.74
N VAL A 105 -2.16 1.52 10.41
CA VAL A 105 -1.57 2.08 9.19
C VAL A 105 -0.72 3.29 9.59
N ALA A 106 0.49 3.37 9.05
CA ALA A 106 1.38 4.51 9.30
C ALA A 106 2.00 4.96 7.98
N VAL A 107 2.29 6.27 7.88
CA VAL A 107 2.86 6.87 6.68
C VAL A 107 4.28 7.32 6.99
N TYR A 108 5.22 6.92 6.13
CA TYR A 108 6.65 7.23 6.26
C TYR A 108 7.17 7.85 4.98
N HIS A 109 8.39 8.38 5.03
CA HIS A 109 9.03 8.99 3.86
C HIS A 109 10.21 8.18 3.33
N ASN A 110 10.55 7.07 3.98
CA ASN A 110 11.62 6.20 3.49
C ASN A 110 11.36 4.75 3.88
N MET A 111 11.98 3.86 3.12
CA MET A 111 11.82 2.41 3.27
C MET A 111 12.33 1.91 4.63
N HIS A 112 13.44 2.46 5.10
CA HIS A 112 14.08 2.01 6.34
C HIS A 112 13.14 2.16 7.54
N GLU A 113 12.53 3.35 7.70
CA GLU A 113 11.62 3.60 8.81
C GLU A 113 10.36 2.74 8.71
N ALA A 114 9.84 2.57 7.50
CA ALA A 114 8.65 1.77 7.26
C ALA A 114 8.88 0.30 7.66
N LEU A 115 9.99 -0.28 7.21
CA LEU A 115 10.34 -1.65 7.54
C LEU A 115 10.59 -1.82 9.03
N GLN A 116 11.25 -0.86 9.66
CA GLN A 116 11.51 -0.89 11.09
C GLN A 116 10.20 -0.92 11.88
N TRP A 117 9.24 -0.09 11.49
CA TRP A 117 7.93 -0.07 12.15
C TRP A 117 7.16 -1.38 11.94
N LEU A 118 7.25 -1.98 10.74
CA LEU A 118 6.63 -3.28 10.46
C LEU A 118 7.33 -4.43 11.17
N GLY A 119 8.54 -4.24 11.68
CA GLY A 119 9.35 -5.31 12.25
C GLY A 119 9.83 -6.29 11.19
N LYS A 120 10.05 -5.83 9.97
CA LYS A 120 10.45 -6.65 8.83
C LYS A 120 11.81 -6.25 8.33
N SER A 121 12.48 -7.17 7.64
CA SER A 121 13.78 -6.92 7.02
C SER A 121 13.76 -7.55 5.63
N ILE A 122 14.10 -6.75 4.61
CA ILE A 122 14.23 -7.25 3.24
C ILE A 122 15.70 -7.64 3.04
N GLU A 123 15.94 -8.93 2.89
CA GLU A 123 17.27 -9.43 2.60
C GLU A 123 17.57 -9.27 1.11
N PRO A 124 18.81 -8.86 0.73
CA PRO A 124 19.19 -8.78 -0.67
C PRO A 124 19.24 -10.16 -1.34
#